data_e962da3e77ba269cb134e7118ddfcf55
#
_entry.id   e962da3e77ba269cb134e7118ddfcf55
#
_cell.length_a   1.000
_cell.length_b   1.000
_cell.length_c   1.000
_cell.angle_alpha   90.00
_cell.angle_beta   90.00
_cell.angle_gamma   90.00
#
_symmetry.space_group_name_H-M   'P 1'
#
loop_
_entity.id
_entity.type
_entity.pdbx_description
1 polymer ?
#
loop_
_entity_poly.entity_id
_entity_poly.type
_entity_poly.pdbx_seq_one_letter_code
_entity_poly.pdbx_strand_id
1 'polypeptide(L)'
;RAVLGALKGHGDDQILSMGVIVFIAFSFWMIVAHAIFAIFMAESGMGGDSLAALLTPPGLAMLAVGSAVGAVMAFAFYAMTVISLPMLVERKVDFLTAIIASFKVVRRNLAVMLGWAAIIAALLFVAMLPAFLGLLVALPVLGHATWHLYRRAAG
;
A
#
# COMPACT_ATOMS: atom_id res chain seq x y z
N ARG A 1 -32.37 -18.76 0.61
CA ARG A 1 -31.21 -19.48 -0.01
C ARG A 1 -30.78 -18.85 -1.34
N ALA A 2 -31.72 -18.26 -2.14
CA ALA A 2 -31.37 -17.58 -3.40
C ALA A 2 -30.59 -16.28 -3.22
N VAL A 3 -30.83 -15.52 -2.13
CA VAL A 3 -30.12 -14.27 -1.83
C VAL A 3 -28.66 -14.50 -1.44
N LEU A 4 -28.36 -15.58 -0.74
CA LEU A 4 -26.98 -15.98 -0.40
C LEU A 4 -26.20 -16.53 -1.61
N GLY A 5 -26.90 -17.08 -2.62
CA GLY A 5 -26.28 -17.49 -3.89
C GLY A 5 -25.96 -16.34 -4.83
N ALA A 6 -26.71 -15.24 -4.76
CA ALA A 6 -26.44 -14.03 -5.54
C ALA A 6 -25.24 -13.23 -5.01
N LEU A 7 -24.89 -13.40 -3.73
CA LEU A 7 -23.67 -12.80 -3.11
C LEU A 7 -22.39 -13.56 -3.43
N LYS A 8 -22.47 -14.79 -3.96
CA LYS A 8 -21.31 -15.56 -4.47
C LYS A 8 -21.13 -15.30 -5.96
N GLY A 9 -20.86 -14.06 -6.33
CA GLY A 9 -20.40 -13.73 -7.67
C GLY A 9 -18.94 -14.16 -7.86
N HIS A 10 -18.61 -14.58 -9.07
CA HIS A 10 -17.24 -14.98 -9.47
C HIS A 10 -16.19 -13.90 -9.12
N GLY A 11 -16.62 -12.65 -8.90
CA GLY A 11 -15.75 -11.54 -8.47
C GLY A 11 -15.32 -11.61 -7.01
N ASP A 12 -16.15 -12.17 -6.13
CA ASP A 12 -15.88 -12.18 -4.69
C ASP A 12 -14.67 -13.06 -4.34
N ASP A 13 -14.51 -14.21 -5.01
CA ASP A 13 -13.37 -15.11 -4.82
C ASP A 13 -12.04 -14.48 -5.30
N GLN A 14 -12.09 -13.64 -6.34
CA GLN A 14 -10.92 -12.96 -6.89
C GLN A 14 -10.47 -11.80 -5.99
N ILE A 15 -11.42 -11.05 -5.44
CA ILE A 15 -11.16 -9.97 -4.47
C ILE A 15 -10.61 -10.56 -3.18
N LEU A 16 -11.16 -11.67 -2.71
CA LEU A 16 -10.66 -12.38 -1.53
C LEU A 16 -9.23 -12.88 -1.75
N SER A 17 -8.94 -13.49 -2.90
CA SER A 17 -7.60 -13.96 -3.26
C SER A 17 -6.60 -12.80 -3.30
N MET A 18 -6.99 -11.66 -3.85
CA MET A 18 -6.19 -10.43 -3.84
C MET A 18 -5.95 -9.93 -2.41
N GLY A 19 -6.97 -9.97 -1.55
CA GLY A 19 -6.85 -9.61 -0.14
C GLY A 19 -5.84 -10.49 0.61
N VAL A 20 -5.84 -11.80 0.36
CA VAL A 20 -4.88 -12.73 0.94
C VAL A 20 -3.45 -12.40 0.48
N ILE A 21 -3.24 -12.11 -0.79
CA ILE A 21 -1.91 -11.73 -1.31
C ILE A 21 -1.42 -10.44 -0.65
N VAL A 22 -2.28 -9.42 -0.56
CA VAL A 22 -1.94 -8.15 0.11
C VAL A 22 -1.61 -8.39 1.59
N PHE A 23 -2.35 -9.25 2.27
CA PHE A 23 -2.10 -9.60 3.66
C PHE A 23 -0.75 -10.31 3.85
N ILE A 24 -0.43 -11.30 3.01
CA ILE A 24 0.87 -12.00 3.05
C ILE A 24 2.01 -11.01 2.80
N ALA A 25 1.87 -10.16 1.80
CA ALA A 25 2.88 -9.18 1.45
C ALA A 25 3.07 -8.12 2.56
N PHE A 26 1.98 -7.69 3.22
CA PHE A 26 2.05 -6.82 4.39
C PHE A 26 2.73 -7.51 5.58
N SER A 27 2.42 -8.79 5.82
CA SER A 27 3.08 -9.59 6.87
C SER A 27 4.59 -9.71 6.64
N PHE A 28 5.00 -9.92 5.38
CA PHE A 28 6.41 -9.90 5.00
C PHE A 28 7.07 -8.53 5.28
N TRP A 29 6.37 -7.43 4.93
CA TRP A 29 6.85 -6.09 5.27
C TRP A 29 7.04 -5.91 6.78
N MET A 30 6.11 -6.39 7.61
CA MET A 30 6.22 -6.31 9.06
C MET A 30 7.49 -7.03 9.57
N ILE A 31 7.82 -8.19 9.01
CA ILE A 31 9.06 -8.91 9.35
C ILE A 31 10.30 -8.08 8.98
N VAL A 32 10.32 -7.50 7.78
CA VAL A 32 11.44 -6.64 7.33
C VAL A 32 11.58 -5.41 8.22
N ALA A 33 10.48 -4.74 8.55
CA ALA A 33 10.50 -3.57 9.43
C ALA A 33 11.03 -3.91 10.83
N HIS A 34 10.61 -5.04 11.41
CA HIS A 34 11.13 -5.50 12.70
C HIS A 34 12.61 -5.89 12.63
N ALA A 35 13.05 -6.51 11.52
CA ALA A 35 14.46 -6.83 11.33
C ALA A 35 15.34 -5.57 11.27
N ILE A 36 14.91 -4.54 10.53
CA ILE A 36 15.61 -3.25 10.49
C ILE A 36 15.68 -2.66 11.88
N PHE A 37 14.55 -2.60 12.60
CA PHE A 37 14.51 -2.11 13.98
C PHE A 37 15.47 -2.88 14.89
N ALA A 38 15.44 -4.20 14.85
CA ALA A 38 16.30 -5.05 15.69
C ALA A 38 17.79 -4.83 15.43
N ILE A 39 18.22 -4.70 14.17
CA ILE A 39 19.61 -4.45 13.80
C ILE A 39 20.10 -3.14 14.40
N PHE A 40 19.36 -2.05 14.22
CA PHE A 40 19.78 -0.73 14.70
C PHE A 40 19.67 -0.58 16.23
N MET A 41 18.70 -1.24 16.86
CA MET A 41 18.56 -1.21 18.32
C MET A 41 19.58 -2.08 19.04
N ALA A 42 19.99 -3.21 18.46
CA ALA A 42 21.06 -4.04 19.02
C ALA A 42 22.39 -3.29 19.12
N GLU A 43 22.70 -2.41 18.16
CA GLU A 43 23.92 -1.61 18.18
C GLU A 43 23.85 -0.40 19.12
N SER A 44 22.65 0.15 19.36
CA SER A 44 22.48 1.38 20.15
C SER A 44 22.59 1.18 21.67
N GLY A 45 22.42 -0.05 22.16
CA GLY A 45 22.41 -0.36 23.61
C GLY A 45 21.26 0.34 24.38
N MET A 46 20.37 1.04 23.70
CA MET A 46 19.26 1.78 24.27
C MET A 46 17.96 0.97 24.18
N GLY A 47 17.25 0.84 25.29
CA GLY A 47 15.87 0.34 25.28
C GLY A 47 15.01 1.22 24.38
N GLY A 48 14.29 0.59 23.41
CA GLY A 48 13.61 1.24 22.30
C GLY A 48 12.45 2.17 22.60
N ASP A 49 12.22 2.56 23.85
CA ASP A 49 10.97 3.24 24.28
C ASP A 49 11.08 4.78 24.36
N SER A 50 12.20 5.36 23.94
CA SER A 50 12.44 6.79 24.04
C SER A 50 12.49 7.46 22.67
N LEU A 51 11.64 8.50 22.45
CA LEU A 51 11.73 9.37 21.27
C LEU A 51 13.13 9.99 21.11
N ALA A 52 13.85 10.19 22.23
CA ALA A 52 15.23 10.67 22.20
C ALA A 52 16.18 9.69 21.49
N ALA A 53 15.92 8.38 21.55
CA ALA A 53 16.71 7.38 20.83
C ALA A 53 16.65 7.55 19.31
N LEU A 54 15.52 8.02 18.77
CA LEU A 54 15.35 8.28 17.34
C LEU A 54 16.18 9.45 16.84
N LEU A 55 16.57 10.37 17.72
CA LEU A 55 17.39 11.55 17.39
C LEU A 55 18.91 11.26 17.49
N THR A 56 19.30 10.07 17.94
CA THR A 56 20.70 9.64 17.94
C THR A 56 21.19 9.27 16.52
N PRO A 57 22.51 9.28 16.24
CA PRO A 57 23.01 8.87 14.94
C PRO A 57 22.50 7.49 14.47
N PRO A 58 22.49 6.41 15.28
CA PRO A 58 21.91 5.14 14.87
C PRO A 58 20.40 5.21 14.67
N GLY A 59 19.67 6.00 15.48
CA GLY A 59 18.24 6.22 15.30
C GLY A 59 17.88 6.92 13.98
N LEU A 60 18.63 7.95 13.62
CA LEU A 60 18.49 8.65 12.34
C LEU A 60 18.85 7.75 11.15
N ALA A 61 19.89 6.92 11.28
CA ALA A 61 20.25 5.94 10.26
C ALA A 61 19.14 4.88 10.09
N MET A 62 18.56 4.40 11.20
CA MET A 62 17.40 3.50 11.18
C MET A 62 16.20 4.13 10.46
N LEU A 63 15.88 5.37 10.77
CA LEU A 63 14.78 6.10 10.10
C LEU A 63 15.04 6.28 8.61
N ALA A 64 16.27 6.61 8.22
CA ALA A 64 16.64 6.78 6.81
C ALA A 64 16.54 5.45 6.04
N VAL A 65 17.15 4.38 6.55
CA VAL A 65 17.09 3.05 5.94
C VAL A 65 15.67 2.51 5.94
N GLY A 66 14.97 2.57 7.07
CA GLY A 66 13.60 2.12 7.20
C GLY A 66 12.65 2.86 6.26
N SER A 67 12.80 4.18 6.13
CA SER A 67 11.99 4.98 5.21
C SER A 67 12.30 4.65 3.75
N ALA A 68 13.57 4.45 3.39
CA ALA A 68 13.95 4.09 2.03
C ALA A 68 13.40 2.71 1.63
N VAL A 69 13.60 1.69 2.48
CA VAL A 69 13.06 0.34 2.25
C VAL A 69 11.54 0.37 2.26
N GLY A 70 10.93 1.10 3.22
CA GLY A 70 9.48 1.29 3.31
C GLY A 70 8.88 1.93 2.07
N ALA A 71 9.53 2.95 1.52
CA ALA A 71 9.07 3.61 0.29
C ALA A 71 9.09 2.65 -0.91
N VAL A 72 10.13 1.83 -1.05
CA VAL A 72 10.22 0.80 -2.11
C VAL A 72 9.09 -0.23 -1.96
N MET A 73 8.88 -0.73 -0.74
CA MET A 73 7.82 -1.70 -0.46
C MET A 73 6.43 -1.10 -0.69
N ALA A 74 6.19 0.12 -0.19
CA ALA A 74 4.93 0.83 -0.41
C ALA A 74 4.65 1.06 -1.90
N PHE A 75 5.68 1.41 -2.67
CA PHE A 75 5.53 1.56 -4.12
C PHE A 75 5.27 0.23 -4.83
N ALA A 76 5.88 -0.87 -4.38
CA ALA A 76 5.58 -2.21 -4.91
C ALA A 76 4.11 -2.61 -4.65
N PHE A 77 3.60 -2.38 -3.43
CA PHE A 77 2.18 -2.60 -3.11
C PHE A 77 1.26 -1.72 -3.93
N TYR A 78 1.58 -0.44 -4.05
CA TYR A 78 0.85 0.50 -4.88
C TYR A 78 0.81 0.01 -6.34
N ALA A 79 1.95 -0.35 -6.92
CA ALA A 79 2.04 -0.84 -8.29
C ALA A 79 1.23 -2.13 -8.52
N MET A 80 1.13 -2.97 -7.49
CA MET A 80 0.32 -4.19 -7.53
C MET A 80 -1.17 -3.88 -7.49
N THR A 81 -1.61 -2.88 -6.71
CA THR A 81 -3.02 -2.71 -6.32
C THR A 81 -3.73 -1.57 -7.06
N VAL A 82 -3.03 -0.55 -7.52
CA VAL A 82 -3.63 0.70 -8.04
C VAL A 82 -4.58 0.52 -9.23
N ILE A 83 -4.28 -0.42 -10.12
CA ILE A 83 -5.12 -0.75 -11.28
C ILE A 83 -5.85 -2.08 -11.06
N SER A 84 -5.22 -3.04 -10.36
CA SER A 84 -5.79 -4.39 -10.23
C SER A 84 -7.07 -4.40 -9.39
N LEU A 85 -7.13 -3.67 -8.28
CA LEU A 85 -8.33 -3.64 -7.44
C LEU A 85 -9.55 -3.05 -8.17
N PRO A 86 -9.48 -1.85 -8.80
CA PRO A 86 -10.58 -1.36 -9.62
C PRO A 86 -10.96 -2.30 -10.76
N MET A 87 -9.96 -2.93 -11.39
CA MET A 87 -10.19 -3.86 -12.50
C MET A 87 -10.94 -5.12 -12.06
N LEU A 88 -10.64 -5.67 -10.89
CA LEU A 88 -11.36 -6.82 -10.33
C LEU A 88 -12.81 -6.50 -9.97
N VAL A 89 -13.10 -5.26 -9.61
CA VAL A 89 -14.48 -4.78 -9.32
C VAL A 89 -15.26 -4.59 -10.62
N GLU A 90 -14.64 -4.05 -11.68
CA GLU A 90 -15.32 -3.69 -12.92
C GLU A 90 -15.40 -4.86 -13.91
N ARG A 91 -14.38 -5.71 -13.97
CA ARG A 91 -14.22 -6.74 -15.00
C ARG A 91 -14.16 -8.15 -14.41
N LYS A 92 -14.70 -9.11 -15.11
CA LYS A 92 -14.59 -10.54 -14.77
C LYS A 92 -13.22 -11.08 -15.24
N VAL A 93 -12.17 -10.76 -14.50
CA VAL A 93 -10.80 -11.24 -14.75
C VAL A 93 -10.25 -11.91 -13.51
N ASP A 94 -9.26 -12.78 -13.67
CA ASP A 94 -8.54 -13.38 -12.55
C ASP A 94 -7.57 -12.35 -11.91
N PHE A 95 -7.27 -12.55 -10.64
CA PHE A 95 -6.42 -11.64 -9.87
C PHE A 95 -5.00 -11.52 -10.45
N LEU A 96 -4.44 -12.61 -10.98
CA LEU A 96 -3.09 -12.60 -11.55
C LEU A 96 -3.02 -11.73 -12.81
N THR A 97 -4.00 -11.85 -13.72
CA THR A 97 -4.13 -11.00 -14.90
C THR A 97 -4.28 -9.54 -14.50
N ALA A 98 -5.08 -9.25 -13.46
CA ALA A 98 -5.25 -7.89 -12.96
C ALA A 98 -3.93 -7.31 -12.40
N ILE A 99 -3.15 -8.09 -11.63
CA ILE A 99 -1.83 -7.68 -11.10
C ILE A 99 -0.86 -7.39 -12.26
N ILE A 100 -0.77 -8.28 -13.24
CA ILE A 100 0.11 -8.11 -14.42
C ILE A 100 -0.26 -6.84 -15.18
N ALA A 101 -1.56 -6.59 -15.37
CA ALA A 101 -2.05 -5.38 -16.02
C ALA A 101 -1.66 -4.12 -15.22
N SER A 102 -1.77 -4.15 -13.88
CA SER A 102 -1.38 -3.06 -13.01
C SER A 102 0.11 -2.73 -13.15
N PHE A 103 1.00 -3.70 -13.06
CA PHE A 103 2.43 -3.50 -13.26
C PHE A 103 2.75 -2.97 -14.66
N LYS A 104 2.06 -3.44 -15.71
CA LYS A 104 2.27 -2.98 -17.08
C LYS A 104 1.92 -1.49 -17.23
N VAL A 105 0.80 -1.06 -16.67
CA VAL A 105 0.37 0.36 -16.70
C VAL A 105 1.35 1.23 -15.91
N VAL A 106 1.73 0.81 -14.69
CA VAL A 106 2.68 1.55 -13.85
C VAL A 106 4.02 1.71 -14.54
N ARG A 107 4.57 0.64 -15.12
CA ARG A 107 5.86 0.70 -15.84
C ARG A 107 5.82 1.60 -17.06
N ARG A 108 4.70 1.64 -17.79
CA ARG A 108 4.55 2.50 -18.98
C ARG A 108 4.41 3.98 -18.64
N ASN A 109 3.91 4.29 -17.45
CA ASN A 109 3.60 5.64 -17.00
C ASN A 109 4.31 5.97 -15.68
N LEU A 110 5.56 5.53 -15.51
CA LEU A 110 6.24 5.52 -14.22
C LEU A 110 6.28 6.89 -13.53
N ALA A 111 6.58 7.97 -14.29
CA ALA A 111 6.64 9.31 -13.72
C ALA A 111 5.28 9.80 -13.17
N VAL A 112 4.19 9.56 -13.92
CA VAL A 112 2.83 9.92 -13.51
C VAL A 112 2.41 9.07 -12.31
N MET A 113 2.71 7.77 -12.33
CA MET A 113 2.34 6.85 -11.26
C MET A 113 3.13 7.09 -9.97
N LEU A 114 4.43 7.45 -10.07
CA LEU A 114 5.22 7.92 -8.91
C LEU A 114 4.66 9.21 -8.33
N GLY A 115 4.33 10.19 -9.19
CA GLY A 115 3.69 11.42 -8.77
C GLY A 115 2.37 11.17 -8.04
N TRP A 116 1.53 10.28 -8.55
CA TRP A 116 0.27 9.90 -7.90
C TRP A 116 0.50 9.18 -6.57
N ALA A 117 1.46 8.24 -6.51
CA ALA A 117 1.83 7.57 -5.26
C ALA A 117 2.32 8.58 -4.20
N ALA A 118 3.12 9.57 -4.60
CA ALA A 118 3.58 10.62 -3.70
C ALA A 118 2.42 11.49 -3.17
N ILE A 119 1.45 11.83 -4.02
CA ILE A 119 0.23 12.56 -3.61
C ILE A 119 -0.57 11.73 -2.60
N ILE A 120 -0.77 10.44 -2.86
CA ILE A 120 -1.46 9.54 -1.92
C ILE A 120 -0.73 9.53 -0.58
N ALA A 121 0.59 9.32 -0.58
CA ALA A 121 1.39 9.26 0.64
C ALA A 121 1.31 10.57 1.43
N ALA A 122 1.43 11.72 0.76
CA ALA A 122 1.33 13.03 1.40
C ALA A 122 -0.06 13.28 2.01
N LEU A 123 -1.13 12.97 1.27
CA LEU A 123 -2.50 13.14 1.75
C LEU A 123 -2.82 12.22 2.92
N LEU A 124 -2.36 10.97 2.88
CA LEU A 124 -2.53 10.05 4.01
C LEU A 124 -1.75 10.53 5.23
N PHE A 125 -0.50 10.99 5.05
CA PHE A 125 0.30 11.53 6.14
C PHE A 125 -0.40 12.72 6.82
N VAL A 126 -0.85 13.70 6.03
CA VAL A 126 -1.61 14.86 6.54
C VAL A 126 -2.91 14.43 7.23
N ALA A 127 -3.62 13.46 6.66
CA ALA A 127 -4.86 12.94 7.21
C ALA A 127 -4.69 12.21 8.56
N MET A 128 -3.48 11.72 8.86
CA MET A 128 -3.16 11.08 10.14
C MET A 128 -2.90 12.10 11.26
N LEU A 129 -2.49 13.33 10.94
CA LEU A 129 -2.13 14.35 11.93
C LEU A 129 -3.26 14.66 12.93
N PRO A 130 -4.54 14.83 12.53
CA PRO A 130 -5.64 15.02 13.47
C PRO A 130 -6.12 13.69 14.06
N ALA A 131 -5.25 12.95 14.76
CA ALA A 131 -5.56 11.67 15.41
C ALA A 131 -6.31 10.69 14.47
N PHE A 132 -5.84 10.58 13.21
CA PHE A 132 -6.41 9.73 12.15
C PHE A 132 -7.82 10.10 11.65
N LEU A 133 -8.45 11.13 12.21
CA LEU A 133 -9.80 11.55 11.78
C LEU A 133 -9.85 12.02 10.32
N GLY A 134 -8.75 12.57 9.82
CA GLY A 134 -8.64 12.97 8.40
C GLY A 134 -8.77 11.80 7.43
N LEU A 135 -8.49 10.57 7.86
CA LEU A 135 -8.64 9.38 7.01
C LEU A 135 -10.10 9.11 6.62
N LEU A 136 -11.08 9.51 7.45
CA LEU A 136 -12.50 9.37 7.12
C LEU A 136 -12.88 10.15 5.85
N VAL A 137 -12.15 11.22 5.54
CA VAL A 137 -12.34 12.02 4.33
C VAL A 137 -11.34 11.60 3.24
N ALA A 138 -10.07 11.42 3.60
CA ALA A 138 -9.01 11.13 2.64
C ALA A 138 -9.23 9.79 1.93
N LEU A 139 -9.64 8.72 2.62
CA LEU A 139 -9.81 7.40 2.01
C LEU A 139 -10.90 7.37 0.94
N PRO A 140 -12.13 7.88 1.16
CA PRO A 140 -13.15 7.95 0.10
C PRO A 140 -12.72 8.80 -1.10
N VAL A 141 -12.08 9.96 -0.84
CA VAL A 141 -11.61 10.86 -1.90
C VAL A 141 -10.52 10.19 -2.74
N LEU A 142 -9.52 9.57 -2.11
CA LEU A 142 -8.44 8.86 -2.79
C LEU A 142 -8.95 7.64 -3.56
N GLY A 143 -9.92 6.90 -2.99
CA GLY A 143 -10.56 5.78 -3.67
C GLY A 143 -11.27 6.23 -4.95
N HIS A 144 -12.03 7.31 -4.88
CA HIS A 144 -12.73 7.87 -6.04
C HIS A 144 -11.76 8.41 -7.11
N ALA A 145 -10.73 9.13 -6.68
CA ALA A 145 -9.71 9.66 -7.58
C ALA A 145 -8.91 8.53 -8.26
N THR A 146 -8.57 7.46 -7.54
CA THR A 146 -7.89 6.28 -8.10
C THR A 146 -8.79 5.53 -9.10
N TRP A 147 -10.10 5.49 -8.87
CA TRP A 147 -11.06 4.96 -9.82
C TRP A 147 -11.05 5.74 -11.15
N HIS A 148 -11.03 7.06 -11.10
CA HIS A 148 -10.92 7.89 -12.30
C HIS A 148 -9.58 7.71 -13.02
N LEU A 149 -8.48 7.56 -12.28
CA LEU A 149 -7.17 7.24 -12.85
C LEU A 149 -7.21 5.90 -13.61
N TYR A 150 -7.78 4.86 -12.97
CA TYR A 150 -7.96 3.56 -13.58
C TYR A 150 -8.75 3.65 -14.89
N ARG A 151 -9.90 4.33 -14.90
CA ARG A 151 -10.73 4.48 -16.11
C ARG A 151 -10.01 5.17 -17.26
N ARG A 152 -9.14 6.13 -16.99
CA ARG A 152 -8.30 6.77 -18.00
C ARG A 152 -7.18 5.85 -18.52
N ALA A 153 -6.67 4.98 -17.68
CA ALA A 153 -5.59 4.04 -18.03
C ALA A 153 -6.11 2.78 -18.75
N ALA A 154 -7.38 2.42 -18.55
CA ALA A 154 -8.02 1.21 -19.08
C ALA A 154 -8.85 1.46 -20.36
N GLY A 155 -9.16 2.72 -20.68
CA GLY A 155 -9.82 3.17 -21.91
C GLY A 155 -8.80 3.47 -22.96
#